data_a9d4cb4e5b58b76efd30a0ad029c2d36
#
_entry.id   a9d4cb4e5b58b76efd30a0ad029c2d36
#
_cell.length_a   1.000
_cell.length_b   1.000
_cell.length_c   1.000
_cell.angle_alpha   90.00
_cell.angle_beta   90.00
_cell.angle_gamma   90.00
#
_symmetry.space_group_name_H-M   'P 1'
#
loop_
_entity.id
_entity.type
_entity.pdbx_description
1 polymer ?
#
loop_
_entity_poly.entity_id
_entity_poly.type
_entity_poly.pdbx_seq_one_letter_code
_entity_poly.pdbx_strand_id
1 'polypeptide(L)'
;MFASLLGLALAIASVAAPPPSSPSAGQPAIAEVFAAPPTAGEVFAIPPALRDALHAQVVAPGGNSDQQRLERLVRFLFDPAGLGMGYQHDADHTVTEAWQTRKANCLSFTLLTIALAREAGIDAYGQEINRILAWYRDGDTLYFSNHVNAGMRAGGHRYTVDVASDSILSGEPPRQIDDARLLAILYTNRAAGLMGRGQYELAGHYMTAAFRADDSYPAAWNNAGVLALRRGRQDDAERDFRRTLDLDRMHEGALMNLAALYASRGEHSKEAQLRRKVEKIQRHNPFHHFLLATENEAQGNYAGAAKHYRRAIGLYDGEHQFHYGLARAYLHLGEHRKAGDALRRAQSLADRSTAQRYQAKLDQLARKGL
;
A
#
# COMPACT_ATOMS: atom_id res chain seq x y z
N MET A 1 19.25 38.28 -5.50
CA MET A 1 19.91 36.96 -5.39
C MET A 1 18.85 35.90 -5.57
N PHE A 2 18.76 35.33 -6.76
CA PHE A 2 17.76 34.35 -7.14
C PHE A 2 18.28 32.96 -6.76
N ALA A 3 17.63 32.29 -5.83
CA ALA A 3 17.90 30.90 -5.53
C ALA A 3 17.09 30.02 -6.50
N SER A 4 17.81 29.26 -7.31
CA SER A 4 17.31 28.28 -8.27
C SER A 4 16.46 27.21 -7.56
N LEU A 5 15.18 27.16 -7.85
CA LEU A 5 14.36 26.02 -7.62
C LEU A 5 14.67 24.98 -8.71
N LEU A 6 15.52 24.02 -8.39
CA LEU A 6 15.66 22.79 -9.19
C LEU A 6 14.34 22.05 -9.18
N GLY A 7 13.67 22.04 -10.32
CA GLY A 7 12.47 21.25 -10.55
C GLY A 7 12.82 19.76 -10.55
N LEU A 8 12.52 19.06 -9.45
CA LEU A 8 12.57 17.61 -9.38
C LEU A 8 11.38 17.06 -10.16
N ALA A 9 11.63 16.53 -11.36
CA ALA A 9 10.63 15.76 -12.11
C ALA A 9 10.46 14.41 -11.44
N LEU A 10 9.50 14.29 -10.51
CA LEU A 10 9.13 13.03 -9.90
C LEU A 10 8.22 12.25 -10.86
N ALA A 11 8.73 11.16 -11.43
CA ALA A 11 7.88 10.15 -12.06
C ALA A 11 7.20 9.34 -10.96
N ILE A 12 5.90 9.53 -10.77
CA ILE A 12 5.12 8.78 -9.78
C ILE A 12 4.50 7.59 -10.49
N ALA A 13 5.06 6.40 -10.25
CA ALA A 13 4.38 5.15 -10.53
C ALA A 13 3.48 4.81 -9.33
N SER A 14 2.20 4.57 -9.58
CA SER A 14 1.30 3.99 -8.58
C SER A 14 1.76 2.55 -8.33
N VAL A 15 2.14 2.25 -7.11
CA VAL A 15 2.58 0.94 -6.60
C VAL A 15 3.64 0.25 -7.45
N ALA A 16 4.88 0.50 -7.16
CA ALA A 16 5.97 -0.41 -7.49
C ALA A 16 6.77 -0.71 -6.23
N ALA A 17 7.19 -1.95 -6.11
CA ALA A 17 8.12 -2.40 -5.10
C ALA A 17 9.42 -1.58 -5.11
N PRO A 18 10.11 -1.43 -3.96
CA PRO A 18 11.44 -0.83 -3.92
C PRO A 18 12.44 -1.61 -4.79
N PRO A 19 13.55 -0.99 -5.18
CA PRO A 19 14.61 -1.70 -5.88
C PRO A 19 15.11 -2.86 -5.01
N PRO A 20 15.48 -3.98 -5.62
CA PRO A 20 15.94 -5.13 -4.88
C PRO A 20 17.18 -4.75 -4.06
N SER A 21 17.14 -5.03 -2.76
CA SER A 21 18.36 -5.19 -1.97
C SER A 21 19.24 -6.20 -2.70
N SER A 22 20.53 -5.92 -2.85
CA SER A 22 21.50 -6.76 -3.54
C SER A 22 21.28 -8.24 -3.22
N PRO A 23 21.23 -9.14 -4.23
CA PRO A 23 20.89 -10.54 -3.99
C PRO A 23 21.93 -11.15 -3.07
N SER A 24 21.49 -11.67 -1.92
CA SER A 24 22.28 -12.60 -1.13
C SER A 24 22.46 -13.86 -1.98
N ALA A 25 23.70 -14.23 -2.24
CA ALA A 25 24.04 -15.41 -3.01
C ALA A 25 23.33 -16.66 -2.43
N GLY A 26 22.38 -17.22 -3.21
CA GLY A 26 21.75 -18.52 -2.88
C GLY A 26 20.24 -18.63 -3.10
N GLN A 27 19.51 -17.58 -3.48
CA GLN A 27 18.13 -17.74 -3.90
C GLN A 27 18.01 -17.81 -5.43
N PRO A 28 17.28 -18.79 -6.01
CA PRO A 28 17.00 -18.77 -7.43
C PRO A 28 16.24 -17.49 -7.76
N ALA A 29 16.74 -16.73 -8.71
CA ALA A 29 16.12 -15.50 -9.16
C ALA A 29 14.69 -15.82 -9.64
N ILE A 30 13.68 -15.29 -8.97
CA ILE A 30 12.26 -15.31 -9.40
C ILE A 30 12.09 -14.62 -10.78
N ALA A 31 13.15 -14.09 -11.35
CA ALA A 31 13.18 -13.36 -12.61
C ALA A 31 12.72 -14.15 -13.85
N GLU A 32 12.64 -15.49 -13.79
CA GLU A 32 12.21 -16.33 -14.93
C GLU A 32 10.70 -16.66 -14.93
N VAL A 33 9.96 -16.33 -13.88
CA VAL A 33 8.55 -16.77 -13.71
C VAL A 33 7.55 -15.92 -14.51
N PHE A 34 7.91 -14.73 -14.98
CA PHE A 34 6.98 -13.83 -15.64
C PHE A 34 7.08 -13.81 -17.18
N ALA A 35 7.03 -14.96 -17.81
CA ALA A 35 7.01 -15.01 -19.28
C ALA A 35 5.68 -14.52 -19.88
N ALA A 36 4.55 -14.72 -19.21
CA ALA A 36 3.24 -14.25 -19.64
C ALA A 36 2.33 -13.98 -18.40
N PRO A 37 1.29 -13.12 -18.54
CA PRO A 37 0.31 -12.94 -17.48
C PRO A 37 -0.43 -14.25 -17.19
N PRO A 38 -0.52 -14.71 -15.93
CA PRO A 38 -1.29 -15.90 -15.58
C PRO A 38 -2.79 -15.65 -15.83
N THR A 39 -3.52 -16.70 -16.20
CA THR A 39 -4.98 -16.66 -16.30
C THR A 39 -5.64 -16.50 -14.93
N ALA A 40 -6.92 -16.11 -14.90
CA ALA A 40 -7.68 -16.05 -13.65
C ALA A 40 -7.68 -17.39 -12.89
N GLY A 41 -7.82 -18.52 -13.61
CA GLY A 41 -7.76 -19.85 -13.03
C GLY A 41 -6.42 -20.15 -12.37
N GLU A 42 -5.31 -19.75 -12.98
CA GLU A 42 -3.96 -19.93 -12.44
C GLU A 42 -3.69 -19.02 -11.23
N VAL A 43 -4.24 -17.80 -11.22
CA VAL A 43 -4.09 -16.88 -10.07
C VAL A 43 -4.70 -17.46 -8.81
N PHE A 44 -5.90 -18.04 -8.90
CA PHE A 44 -6.63 -18.61 -7.76
C PHE A 44 -6.42 -20.12 -7.58
N ALA A 45 -5.54 -20.76 -8.36
CA ALA A 45 -5.31 -22.19 -8.29
C ALA A 45 -4.77 -22.63 -6.93
N ILE A 46 -5.48 -23.55 -6.27
CA ILE A 46 -5.06 -24.16 -5.01
C ILE A 46 -4.35 -25.49 -5.34
N PRO A 47 -3.03 -25.61 -5.07
CA PRO A 47 -2.32 -26.86 -5.26
C PRO A 47 -2.92 -28.01 -4.42
N PRO A 48 -2.88 -29.27 -4.89
CA PRO A 48 -3.45 -30.41 -4.16
C PRO A 48 -2.97 -30.51 -2.71
N ALA A 49 -1.68 -30.39 -2.46
CA ALA A 49 -1.12 -30.45 -1.11
C ALA A 49 -1.62 -29.32 -0.18
N LEU A 50 -1.87 -28.11 -0.73
CA LEU A 50 -2.46 -27.00 0.03
C LEU A 50 -3.95 -27.29 0.32
N ARG A 51 -4.67 -27.86 -0.65
CA ARG A 51 -6.07 -28.26 -0.49
C ARG A 51 -6.21 -29.34 0.60
N ASP A 52 -5.36 -30.36 0.56
CA ASP A 52 -5.36 -31.45 1.56
C ASP A 52 -5.08 -30.90 2.96
N ALA A 53 -4.10 -30.01 3.10
CA ALA A 53 -3.79 -29.36 4.37
C ALA A 53 -4.96 -28.49 4.89
N LEU A 54 -5.61 -27.72 4.01
CA LEU A 54 -6.81 -26.94 4.34
C LEU A 54 -7.94 -27.85 4.83
N HIS A 55 -8.22 -28.93 4.09
CA HIS A 55 -9.28 -29.87 4.48
C HIS A 55 -8.98 -30.51 5.84
N ALA A 56 -7.76 -30.96 6.09
CA ALA A 56 -7.38 -31.59 7.36
C ALA A 56 -7.49 -30.62 8.55
N GLN A 57 -7.10 -29.37 8.40
CA GLN A 57 -6.99 -28.42 9.52
C GLN A 57 -8.19 -27.48 9.67
N VAL A 58 -8.93 -27.21 8.60
CA VAL A 58 -10.02 -26.21 8.60
C VAL A 58 -11.39 -26.86 8.43
N VAL A 59 -11.53 -27.83 7.50
CA VAL A 59 -12.83 -28.39 7.11
C VAL A 59 -13.17 -29.62 7.96
N ALA A 60 -12.27 -30.61 8.08
CA ALA A 60 -12.51 -31.90 8.73
C ALA A 60 -12.73 -31.83 10.26
N PRO A 61 -12.08 -30.95 11.04
CA PRO A 61 -12.37 -30.89 12.48
C PRO A 61 -13.81 -30.44 12.70
N GLY A 62 -14.63 -31.26 13.35
CA GLY A 62 -16.06 -31.07 13.59
C GLY A 62 -16.45 -29.69 14.14
N GLY A 63 -17.73 -29.32 13.98
CA GLY A 63 -18.27 -27.99 14.24
C GLY A 63 -18.58 -27.30 12.92
N ASN A 64 -19.86 -27.31 12.53
CA ASN A 64 -20.28 -26.93 11.17
C ASN A 64 -20.65 -25.46 10.97
N SER A 65 -20.37 -24.57 11.94
CA SER A 65 -20.68 -23.17 11.72
C SER A 65 -19.58 -22.50 10.88
N ASP A 66 -20.00 -21.61 9.97
CA ASP A 66 -19.09 -20.81 9.15
C ASP A 66 -18.10 -20.01 10.02
N GLN A 67 -18.55 -19.56 11.20
CA GLN A 67 -17.70 -18.83 12.14
C GLN A 67 -16.55 -19.71 12.66
N GLN A 68 -16.81 -20.95 13.04
CA GLN A 68 -15.76 -21.88 13.50
C GLN A 68 -14.78 -22.22 12.38
N ARG A 69 -15.28 -22.38 11.16
CA ARG A 69 -14.42 -22.58 9.99
C ARG A 69 -13.55 -21.34 9.73
N LEU A 70 -14.11 -20.14 9.84
CA LEU A 70 -13.37 -18.88 9.72
C LEU A 70 -12.26 -18.76 10.77
N GLU A 71 -12.54 -19.07 12.03
CA GLU A 71 -11.53 -19.02 13.11
C GLU A 71 -10.39 -20.01 12.87
N ARG A 72 -10.70 -21.22 12.36
CA ARG A 72 -9.68 -22.21 11.98
C ARG A 72 -8.88 -21.74 10.76
N LEU A 73 -9.53 -21.12 9.76
CA LEU A 73 -8.86 -20.57 8.59
C LEU A 73 -7.88 -19.46 8.97
N VAL A 74 -8.28 -18.55 9.84
CA VAL A 74 -7.40 -17.49 10.33
C VAL A 74 -6.18 -18.07 11.05
N ARG A 75 -6.38 -19.05 11.93
CA ARG A 75 -5.26 -19.77 12.55
C ARG A 75 -4.38 -20.47 11.52
N PHE A 76 -4.97 -21.17 10.56
CA PHE A 76 -4.23 -21.85 9.49
C PHE A 76 -3.36 -20.90 8.67
N LEU A 77 -3.82 -19.66 8.40
CA LEU A 77 -3.06 -18.67 7.67
C LEU A 77 -1.86 -18.12 8.47
N PHE A 78 -2.05 -17.82 9.76
CA PHE A 78 -1.04 -17.07 10.55
C PHE A 78 -0.19 -17.97 11.46
N ASP A 79 -0.69 -19.09 11.93
CA ASP A 79 0.06 -19.98 12.83
C ASP A 79 1.23 -20.64 12.09
N PRO A 80 2.45 -20.68 12.66
CA PRO A 80 3.58 -21.43 12.11
C PRO A 80 3.28 -22.91 11.87
N ALA A 81 2.38 -23.53 12.65
CA ALA A 81 1.93 -24.92 12.44
C ALA A 81 0.99 -25.07 11.21
N GLY A 82 0.46 -23.99 10.70
CA GLY A 82 -0.31 -23.89 9.47
C GLY A 82 0.54 -23.39 8.30
N LEU A 83 0.13 -22.25 7.72
CA LEU A 83 0.88 -21.62 6.65
C LEU A 83 1.98 -20.68 7.16
N GLY A 84 1.83 -20.07 8.33
CA GLY A 84 2.81 -19.16 8.90
C GLY A 84 3.17 -18.01 7.93
N MET A 85 2.16 -17.41 7.28
CA MET A 85 2.37 -16.41 6.23
C MET A 85 3.10 -15.18 6.76
N GLY A 86 4.24 -14.83 6.12
CA GLY A 86 5.00 -13.61 6.38
C GLY A 86 4.68 -12.51 5.38
N TYR A 87 4.72 -11.26 5.84
CA TYR A 87 4.56 -10.09 4.96
C TYR A 87 5.84 -9.79 4.18
N GLN A 88 5.70 -9.59 2.86
CA GLN A 88 6.75 -9.08 1.98
C GLN A 88 6.11 -8.20 0.92
N HIS A 89 6.42 -6.90 0.91
CA HIS A 89 5.70 -5.89 0.14
C HIS A 89 5.77 -6.07 -1.39
N ASP A 90 6.83 -6.64 -1.93
CA ASP A 90 7.06 -6.90 -3.36
C ASP A 90 6.60 -8.30 -3.82
N ALA A 91 5.93 -9.04 -2.95
CA ALA A 91 5.43 -10.38 -3.24
C ALA A 91 4.06 -10.33 -3.94
N ASP A 92 4.02 -9.90 -5.20
CA ASP A 92 2.82 -9.93 -6.06
C ASP A 92 2.57 -11.36 -6.58
N HIS A 93 2.21 -12.26 -5.68
CA HIS A 93 2.12 -13.70 -5.90
C HIS A 93 0.70 -14.15 -6.27
N THR A 94 0.59 -15.21 -7.07
CA THR A 94 -0.61 -16.07 -7.17
C THR A 94 -0.77 -16.87 -5.88
N VAL A 95 -1.90 -17.57 -5.73
CA VAL A 95 -2.15 -18.47 -4.58
C VAL A 95 -1.06 -19.52 -4.45
N THR A 96 -0.65 -20.14 -5.56
CA THR A 96 0.41 -21.16 -5.58
C THR A 96 1.76 -20.58 -5.17
N GLU A 97 2.15 -19.43 -5.72
CA GLU A 97 3.42 -18.78 -5.40
C GLU A 97 3.48 -18.32 -3.93
N ALA A 98 2.38 -17.74 -3.42
CA ALA A 98 2.28 -17.34 -2.01
C ALA A 98 2.43 -18.54 -1.07
N TRP A 99 1.79 -19.67 -1.39
CA TRP A 99 1.93 -20.90 -0.63
C TRP A 99 3.35 -21.47 -0.65
N GLN A 100 4.01 -21.48 -1.81
CA GLN A 100 5.37 -22.01 -1.96
C GLN A 100 6.40 -21.15 -1.21
N THR A 101 6.28 -19.84 -1.28
CA THR A 101 7.24 -18.90 -0.68
C THR A 101 6.95 -18.59 0.77
N ARG A 102 5.73 -18.87 1.26
CA ARG A 102 5.22 -18.45 2.58
C ARG A 102 5.25 -16.93 2.79
N LYS A 103 5.25 -16.18 1.69
CA LYS A 103 5.31 -14.73 1.68
C LYS A 103 4.22 -14.14 0.81
N ALA A 104 3.67 -13.02 1.26
CA ALA A 104 2.64 -12.31 0.54
C ALA A 104 2.66 -10.81 0.88
N ASN A 105 2.30 -9.97 -0.07
CA ASN A 105 1.85 -8.61 0.21
C ASN A 105 0.34 -8.61 0.51
N CYS A 106 -0.26 -7.43 0.71
CA CYS A 106 -1.70 -7.33 0.99
C CYS A 106 -2.57 -7.99 -0.10
N LEU A 107 -2.22 -7.82 -1.38
CA LEU A 107 -2.98 -8.42 -2.49
C LEU A 107 -2.84 -9.95 -2.53
N SER A 108 -1.62 -10.46 -2.50
CA SER A 108 -1.36 -11.91 -2.57
C SER A 108 -1.94 -12.65 -1.37
N PHE A 109 -1.89 -12.03 -0.19
CA PHE A 109 -2.56 -12.55 1.00
C PHE A 109 -4.08 -12.56 0.85
N THR A 110 -4.64 -11.51 0.25
CA THR A 110 -6.07 -11.42 -0.05
C THR A 110 -6.51 -12.51 -1.02
N LEU A 111 -5.77 -12.71 -2.12
CA LEU A 111 -6.04 -13.76 -3.11
C LEU A 111 -5.99 -15.16 -2.47
N LEU A 112 -4.94 -15.45 -1.69
CA LEU A 112 -4.81 -16.70 -0.96
C LEU A 112 -5.96 -16.92 0.02
N THR A 113 -6.28 -15.90 0.81
CA THR A 113 -7.35 -15.96 1.82
C THR A 113 -8.72 -16.19 1.19
N ILE A 114 -9.05 -15.50 0.09
CA ILE A 114 -10.31 -15.68 -0.65
C ILE A 114 -10.39 -17.08 -1.24
N ALA A 115 -9.33 -17.58 -1.89
CA ALA A 115 -9.32 -18.89 -2.49
C ALA A 115 -9.56 -19.99 -1.43
N LEU A 116 -8.83 -19.93 -0.31
CA LEU A 116 -8.95 -20.92 0.77
C LEU A 116 -10.30 -20.81 1.51
N ALA A 117 -10.82 -19.59 1.70
CA ALA A 117 -12.15 -19.41 2.32
C ALA A 117 -13.25 -20.03 1.46
N ARG A 118 -13.23 -19.77 0.15
CA ARG A 118 -14.21 -20.36 -0.78
C ARG A 118 -14.11 -21.88 -0.87
N GLU A 119 -12.91 -22.43 -0.89
CA GLU A 119 -12.69 -23.88 -0.83
C GLU A 119 -13.23 -24.49 0.47
N ALA A 120 -13.13 -23.75 1.59
CA ALA A 120 -13.71 -24.14 2.88
C ALA A 120 -15.23 -23.85 2.99
N GLY A 121 -15.89 -23.39 1.92
CA GLY A 121 -17.33 -23.09 1.89
C GLY A 121 -17.73 -21.81 2.61
N ILE A 122 -16.81 -20.84 2.76
CA ILE A 122 -17.07 -19.52 3.36
C ILE A 122 -17.26 -18.49 2.23
N ASP A 123 -18.31 -17.67 2.30
CA ASP A 123 -18.50 -16.56 1.35
C ASP A 123 -17.41 -15.50 1.55
N ALA A 124 -16.52 -15.36 0.55
CA ALA A 124 -15.37 -14.48 0.60
C ALA A 124 -15.24 -13.64 -0.68
N TYR A 125 -14.83 -12.38 -0.51
CA TYR A 125 -14.71 -11.39 -1.57
C TYR A 125 -13.57 -10.41 -1.28
N GLY A 126 -13.09 -9.72 -2.32
CA GLY A 126 -12.10 -8.65 -2.18
C GLY A 126 -12.73 -7.39 -1.60
N GLN A 127 -11.94 -6.67 -0.84
CA GLN A 127 -12.26 -5.32 -0.39
C GLN A 127 -11.11 -4.39 -0.76
N GLU A 128 -11.42 -3.23 -1.32
CA GLU A 128 -10.47 -2.16 -1.65
C GLU A 128 -10.69 -0.97 -0.72
N ILE A 129 -9.61 -0.43 -0.21
CA ILE A 129 -9.60 0.79 0.59
C ILE A 129 -9.16 1.94 -0.32
N ASN A 130 -10.11 2.79 -0.74
CA ASN A 130 -9.89 3.80 -1.77
C ASN A 130 -9.03 4.99 -1.35
N ARG A 131 -8.91 5.29 -0.07
CA ARG A 131 -8.11 6.38 0.44
C ARG A 131 -7.17 5.86 1.50
N ILE A 132 -6.09 5.27 1.03
CA ILE A 132 -4.99 4.97 1.90
C ILE A 132 -4.28 6.27 2.19
N LEU A 133 -4.16 6.54 3.46
CA LEU A 133 -3.43 7.70 3.94
C LEU A 133 -1.93 7.37 4.09
N ALA A 134 -1.52 6.14 3.77
CA ALA A 134 -0.14 5.70 3.85
C ALA A 134 0.55 5.71 2.48
N TRP A 135 1.70 6.32 2.44
CA TRP A 135 2.64 6.24 1.34
C TRP A 135 4.06 6.20 1.91
N TYR A 136 4.98 5.62 1.17
CA TYR A 136 6.37 5.59 1.59
C TYR A 136 7.28 6.06 0.46
N ARG A 137 8.46 6.52 0.85
CA ARG A 137 9.48 6.99 -0.07
C ARG A 137 10.65 6.00 -0.05
N ASP A 138 11.10 5.62 -1.25
CA ASP A 138 12.35 4.90 -1.42
C ASP A 138 13.20 5.64 -2.46
N GLY A 139 14.33 6.16 -2.02
CA GLY A 139 15.16 7.07 -2.83
C GLY A 139 14.36 8.28 -3.29
N ASP A 140 14.30 8.50 -4.61
CA ASP A 140 13.56 9.60 -5.25
C ASP A 140 12.15 9.20 -5.70
N THR A 141 11.71 7.97 -5.41
CA THR A 141 10.40 7.45 -5.83
C THR A 141 9.41 7.48 -4.67
N LEU A 142 8.25 8.06 -4.92
CA LEU A 142 7.13 8.07 -4.00
C LEU A 142 6.15 6.98 -4.40
N TYR A 143 5.84 6.10 -3.44
CA TYR A 143 4.91 4.99 -3.65
C TYR A 143 3.60 5.30 -2.94
N PHE A 144 2.49 5.25 -3.70
CA PHE A 144 1.14 5.24 -3.16
C PHE A 144 0.68 3.79 -3.10
N SER A 145 0.29 3.32 -1.93
CA SER A 145 -0.20 1.96 -1.77
C SER A 145 -1.73 1.97 -1.76
N ASN A 146 -2.35 1.37 -2.77
CA ASN A 146 -3.73 0.93 -2.65
C ASN A 146 -3.76 -0.33 -1.79
N HIS A 147 -4.62 -0.36 -0.79
CA HIS A 147 -4.72 -1.53 0.08
C HIS A 147 -5.94 -2.35 -0.26
N VAL A 148 -5.75 -3.66 -0.29
CA VAL A 148 -6.83 -4.65 -0.42
C VAL A 148 -6.75 -5.67 0.70
N ASN A 149 -7.90 -6.16 1.12
CA ASN A 149 -8.03 -7.21 2.11
C ASN A 149 -9.19 -8.15 1.78
N ALA A 150 -9.30 -9.27 2.50
CA ALA A 150 -10.37 -10.23 2.30
C ALA A 150 -11.55 -9.93 3.23
N GLY A 151 -12.70 -9.64 2.62
CA GLY A 151 -14.00 -9.62 3.29
C GLY A 151 -14.64 -10.99 3.30
N MET A 152 -15.28 -11.37 4.41
CA MET A 152 -15.98 -12.64 4.56
C MET A 152 -17.33 -12.46 5.23
N ARG A 153 -18.27 -13.37 4.91
CA ARG A 153 -19.56 -13.45 5.61
C ARG A 153 -19.66 -14.81 6.28
N ALA A 154 -19.89 -14.80 7.58
CA ALA A 154 -20.05 -16.02 8.37
C ALA A 154 -21.05 -15.76 9.52
N GLY A 155 -22.03 -16.65 9.71
CA GLY A 155 -23.01 -16.55 10.79
C GLY A 155 -23.82 -15.25 10.79
N GLY A 156 -24.06 -14.64 9.63
CA GLY A 156 -24.76 -13.35 9.49
C GLY A 156 -23.92 -12.11 9.77
N HIS A 157 -22.65 -12.27 10.12
CA HIS A 157 -21.70 -11.18 10.38
C HIS A 157 -20.71 -11.00 9.22
N ARG A 158 -20.16 -9.78 9.13
CA ARG A 158 -19.07 -9.46 8.19
C ARG A 158 -17.75 -9.41 8.95
N TYR A 159 -16.73 -10.02 8.37
CA TYR A 159 -15.37 -10.06 8.89
C TYR A 159 -14.40 -9.54 7.85
N THR A 160 -13.30 -8.97 8.30
CA THR A 160 -12.17 -8.59 7.45
C THR A 160 -10.93 -9.35 7.94
N VAL A 161 -10.23 -9.99 7.02
CA VAL A 161 -8.94 -10.63 7.28
C VAL A 161 -7.86 -9.91 6.49
N ASP A 162 -6.85 -9.43 7.21
CA ASP A 162 -5.79 -8.58 6.67
C ASP A 162 -4.43 -8.98 7.26
N VAL A 163 -3.39 -8.95 6.43
CA VAL A 163 -2.01 -9.24 6.85
C VAL A 163 -1.33 -8.03 7.49
N ALA A 164 -1.86 -6.84 7.27
CA ALA A 164 -1.25 -5.57 7.66
C ALA A 164 -2.21 -4.66 8.43
N SER A 165 -3.16 -5.25 9.18
CA SER A 165 -4.25 -4.52 9.88
C SER A 165 -3.78 -3.35 10.75
N ASP A 166 -2.58 -3.46 11.32
CA ASP A 166 -2.03 -2.45 12.25
C ASP A 166 -1.38 -1.25 11.54
N SER A 167 -1.28 -1.31 10.20
CA SER A 167 -0.56 -0.30 9.39
C SER A 167 -1.49 0.50 8.49
N ILE A 168 -2.79 0.19 8.48
CA ILE A 168 -3.71 0.74 7.49
C ILE A 168 -4.71 1.66 8.15
N LEU A 169 -4.70 2.88 7.69
CA LEU A 169 -5.56 3.95 8.14
C LEU A 169 -6.46 4.39 7.01
N SER A 170 -7.73 4.08 7.11
CA SER A 170 -8.75 4.60 6.21
C SER A 170 -9.84 5.31 6.99
N GLY A 171 -10.17 6.52 6.56
CA GLY A 171 -11.34 7.25 7.04
C GLY A 171 -12.66 6.79 6.39
N GLU A 172 -12.60 5.85 5.44
CA GLU A 172 -13.76 5.33 4.71
C GLU A 172 -13.86 3.80 4.89
N PRO A 173 -15.08 3.24 4.95
CA PRO A 173 -15.24 1.80 5.02
C PRO A 173 -14.72 1.13 3.73
N PRO A 174 -14.15 -0.10 3.82
CA PRO A 174 -13.70 -0.83 2.66
C PRO A 174 -14.84 -1.06 1.65
N ARG A 175 -14.55 -0.87 0.36
CA ARG A 175 -15.49 -1.14 -0.73
C ARG A 175 -15.32 -2.57 -1.21
N GLN A 176 -16.40 -3.34 -1.28
CA GLN A 176 -16.37 -4.67 -1.90
C GLN A 176 -15.98 -4.55 -3.38
N ILE A 177 -15.07 -5.41 -3.82
CA ILE A 177 -14.62 -5.55 -5.21
C ILE A 177 -14.74 -7.02 -5.63
N ASP A 178 -14.84 -7.25 -6.93
CA ASP A 178 -14.89 -8.57 -7.54
C ASP A 178 -13.49 -9.12 -7.90
N ASP A 179 -13.46 -10.35 -8.38
CA ASP A 179 -12.23 -11.02 -8.78
C ASP A 179 -11.58 -10.33 -10.00
N ALA A 180 -12.38 -9.72 -10.88
CA ALA A 180 -11.88 -9.00 -12.03
C ALA A 180 -11.01 -7.80 -11.60
N ARG A 181 -11.47 -7.06 -10.59
CA ARG A 181 -10.69 -5.96 -9.99
C ARG A 181 -9.42 -6.48 -9.30
N LEU A 182 -9.49 -7.58 -8.56
CA LEU A 182 -8.31 -8.19 -7.93
C LEU A 182 -7.25 -8.60 -8.96
N LEU A 183 -7.68 -9.19 -10.07
CA LEU A 183 -6.80 -9.55 -11.19
C LEU A 183 -6.19 -8.31 -11.84
N ALA A 184 -6.98 -7.26 -12.10
CA ALA A 184 -6.47 -6.00 -12.65
C ALA A 184 -5.39 -5.38 -11.74
N ILE A 185 -5.58 -5.41 -10.41
CA ILE A 185 -4.59 -4.95 -9.45
C ILE A 185 -3.31 -5.79 -9.55
N LEU A 186 -3.41 -7.14 -9.58
CA LEU A 186 -2.25 -8.03 -9.68
C LEU A 186 -1.44 -7.77 -10.95
N TYR A 187 -2.13 -7.70 -12.09
CA TYR A 187 -1.43 -7.46 -13.37
C TYR A 187 -0.81 -6.05 -13.42
N THR A 188 -1.48 -5.05 -12.88
CA THR A 188 -0.96 -3.68 -12.81
C THR A 188 0.28 -3.59 -11.93
N ASN A 189 0.30 -4.26 -10.77
CA ASN A 189 1.45 -4.31 -9.87
C ASN A 189 2.64 -5.02 -10.53
N ARG A 190 2.41 -6.19 -11.15
CA ARG A 190 3.46 -6.92 -11.88
C ARG A 190 4.01 -6.09 -13.05
N ALA A 191 3.14 -5.38 -13.79
CA ALA A 191 3.57 -4.46 -14.84
C ALA A 191 4.48 -3.35 -14.29
N ALA A 192 4.14 -2.77 -13.13
CA ALA A 192 4.95 -1.74 -12.48
C ALA A 192 6.34 -2.27 -12.09
N GLY A 193 6.41 -3.46 -11.50
CA GLY A 193 7.67 -4.13 -11.19
C GLY A 193 8.52 -4.42 -12.45
N LEU A 194 7.90 -4.85 -13.55
CA LEU A 194 8.55 -5.07 -14.84
C LEU A 194 9.08 -3.75 -15.43
N MET A 195 8.32 -2.67 -15.35
CA MET A 195 8.77 -1.33 -15.76
C MET A 195 10.00 -0.87 -14.97
N GLY A 196 10.03 -1.12 -13.66
CA GLY A 196 11.20 -0.84 -12.82
C GLY A 196 12.47 -1.58 -13.26
N ARG A 197 12.33 -2.76 -13.86
CA ARG A 197 13.42 -3.57 -14.42
C ARG A 197 13.70 -3.29 -15.92
N GLY A 198 13.03 -2.31 -16.53
CA GLY A 198 13.18 -1.99 -17.96
C GLY A 198 12.53 -2.98 -18.92
N GLN A 199 11.74 -3.94 -18.43
CA GLN A 199 11.09 -5.00 -19.23
C GLN A 199 9.76 -4.49 -19.83
N TYR A 200 9.82 -3.44 -20.64
CA TYR A 200 8.65 -2.69 -21.10
C TYR A 200 7.70 -3.51 -21.97
N GLU A 201 8.21 -4.44 -22.81
CA GLU A 201 7.36 -5.28 -23.67
C GLU A 201 6.49 -6.21 -22.81
N LEU A 202 7.09 -6.90 -21.87
CA LEU A 202 6.37 -7.78 -20.95
C LEU A 202 5.41 -6.99 -20.07
N ALA A 203 5.81 -5.80 -19.57
CA ALA A 203 4.91 -4.89 -18.87
C ALA A 203 3.67 -4.54 -19.70
N GLY A 204 3.82 -4.36 -21.02
CA GLY A 204 2.70 -4.13 -21.94
C GLY A 204 1.72 -5.31 -22.03
N HIS A 205 2.21 -6.55 -22.00
CA HIS A 205 1.35 -7.73 -21.95
C HIS A 205 0.54 -7.78 -20.65
N TYR A 206 1.17 -7.47 -19.49
CA TYR A 206 0.49 -7.39 -18.21
C TYR A 206 -0.53 -6.25 -18.16
N MET A 207 -0.25 -5.08 -18.74
CA MET A 207 -1.22 -3.99 -18.86
C MET A 207 -2.42 -4.41 -19.73
N THR A 208 -2.18 -5.13 -20.81
CA THR A 208 -3.26 -5.67 -21.64
C THR A 208 -4.14 -6.65 -20.85
N ALA A 209 -3.55 -7.51 -20.04
CA ALA A 209 -4.28 -8.41 -19.16
C ALA A 209 -5.08 -7.65 -18.08
N ALA A 210 -4.50 -6.58 -17.50
CA ALA A 210 -5.19 -5.72 -16.54
C ALA A 210 -6.45 -5.08 -17.14
N PHE A 211 -6.37 -4.52 -18.35
CA PHE A 211 -7.53 -3.93 -19.04
C PHE A 211 -8.59 -4.96 -19.44
N ARG A 212 -8.19 -6.17 -19.81
CA ARG A 212 -9.14 -7.26 -20.08
C ARG A 212 -9.87 -7.70 -18.81
N ALA A 213 -9.23 -7.65 -17.67
CA ALA A 213 -9.83 -7.96 -16.39
C ALA A 213 -10.78 -6.83 -15.95
N ASP A 214 -10.30 -5.59 -15.88
CA ASP A 214 -11.09 -4.43 -15.48
C ASP A 214 -10.52 -3.13 -16.08
N ASP A 215 -11.13 -2.64 -17.13
CA ASP A 215 -10.76 -1.40 -17.81
C ASP A 215 -11.23 -0.13 -17.07
N SER A 216 -12.01 -0.29 -16.03
CA SER A 216 -12.45 0.78 -15.14
C SER A 216 -11.49 1.04 -13.97
N TYR A 217 -10.37 0.31 -13.89
CA TYR A 217 -9.37 0.48 -12.81
C TYR A 217 -8.45 1.69 -13.10
N PRO A 218 -8.57 2.82 -12.35
CA PRO A 218 -7.85 4.04 -12.67
C PRO A 218 -6.32 3.89 -12.64
N ALA A 219 -5.78 3.14 -11.67
CA ALA A 219 -4.33 2.95 -11.54
C ALA A 219 -3.73 2.19 -12.73
N ALA A 220 -4.50 1.31 -13.42
CA ALA A 220 -4.04 0.65 -14.62
C ALA A 220 -3.80 1.68 -15.75
N TRP A 221 -4.70 2.62 -15.97
CA TRP A 221 -4.53 3.68 -16.96
C TRP A 221 -3.36 4.61 -16.62
N ASN A 222 -3.20 4.96 -15.33
CA ASN A 222 -2.02 5.72 -14.90
C ASN A 222 -0.72 4.98 -15.22
N ASN A 223 -0.63 3.69 -14.92
CA ASN A 223 0.57 2.90 -15.19
C ASN A 223 0.81 2.66 -16.70
N ALA A 224 -0.26 2.57 -17.51
CA ALA A 224 -0.15 2.57 -18.97
C ALA A 224 0.45 3.88 -19.48
N GLY A 225 0.02 5.02 -18.95
CA GLY A 225 0.61 6.32 -19.26
C GLY A 225 2.09 6.40 -18.90
N VAL A 226 2.49 5.87 -17.74
CA VAL A 226 3.90 5.77 -17.34
C VAL A 226 4.67 4.87 -18.31
N LEU A 227 4.13 3.72 -18.69
CA LEU A 227 4.74 2.83 -19.68
C LEU A 227 4.91 3.52 -21.04
N ALA A 228 3.89 4.28 -21.48
CA ALA A 228 3.97 5.04 -22.71
C ALA A 228 5.09 6.09 -22.66
N LEU A 229 5.26 6.81 -21.55
CA LEU A 229 6.39 7.73 -21.36
C LEU A 229 7.75 7.02 -21.43
N ARG A 230 7.89 5.86 -20.79
CA ARG A 230 9.12 5.06 -20.83
C ARG A 230 9.46 4.57 -22.24
N ARG A 231 8.46 4.46 -23.12
CA ARG A 231 8.60 4.13 -24.54
C ARG A 231 8.71 5.36 -25.46
N GLY A 232 8.78 6.59 -24.90
CA GLY A 232 8.85 7.85 -25.65
C GLY A 232 7.53 8.29 -26.31
N ARG A 233 6.39 7.64 -25.99
CA ARG A 233 5.08 7.90 -26.59
C ARG A 233 4.27 8.89 -25.74
N GLN A 234 4.64 10.17 -25.83
CA GLN A 234 4.07 11.21 -24.96
C GLN A 234 2.56 11.45 -25.16
N ASP A 235 2.05 11.34 -26.41
CA ASP A 235 0.63 11.56 -26.69
C ASP A 235 -0.24 10.44 -26.18
N ASP A 236 0.26 9.20 -26.24
CA ASP A 236 -0.39 8.07 -25.60
C ASP A 236 -0.43 8.22 -24.08
N ALA A 237 0.68 8.69 -23.48
CA ALA A 237 0.75 8.93 -22.06
C ALA A 237 -0.27 9.99 -21.61
N GLU A 238 -0.38 11.10 -22.35
CA GLU A 238 -1.37 12.14 -22.06
C GLU A 238 -2.80 11.60 -22.10
N ARG A 239 -3.13 10.80 -23.12
CA ARG A 239 -4.45 10.17 -23.26
C ARG A 239 -4.74 9.25 -22.05
N ASP A 240 -3.77 8.42 -21.66
CA ASP A 240 -3.94 7.43 -20.60
C ASP A 240 -4.04 8.11 -19.22
N PHE A 241 -3.26 9.16 -18.93
CA PHE A 241 -3.41 9.96 -17.72
C PHE A 241 -4.76 10.70 -17.66
N ARG A 242 -5.24 11.23 -18.80
CA ARG A 242 -6.58 11.84 -18.85
C ARG A 242 -7.66 10.80 -18.61
N ARG A 243 -7.53 9.59 -19.18
CA ARG A 243 -8.48 8.50 -18.93
C ARG A 243 -8.50 8.13 -17.45
N THR A 244 -7.35 8.11 -16.77
CA THR A 244 -7.28 7.96 -15.32
C THR A 244 -8.11 9.01 -14.60
N LEU A 245 -7.98 10.28 -15.00
CA LEU A 245 -8.70 11.39 -14.37
C LEU A 245 -10.20 11.44 -14.70
N ASP A 246 -10.63 10.83 -15.80
CA ASP A 246 -12.05 10.63 -16.11
C ASP A 246 -12.68 9.59 -15.16
N LEU A 247 -11.91 8.54 -14.78
CA LEU A 247 -12.33 7.50 -13.86
C LEU A 247 -12.21 7.93 -12.39
N ASP A 248 -11.12 8.63 -12.05
CA ASP A 248 -10.88 9.19 -10.71
C ASP A 248 -10.27 10.60 -10.83
N ARG A 249 -11.10 11.62 -10.69
CA ARG A 249 -10.70 13.04 -10.80
C ARG A 249 -9.66 13.49 -9.77
N MET A 250 -9.50 12.71 -8.71
CA MET A 250 -8.60 13.01 -7.59
C MET A 250 -7.38 12.09 -7.57
N HIS A 251 -7.14 11.31 -8.61
CA HIS A 251 -5.99 10.41 -8.69
C HIS A 251 -4.67 11.20 -8.72
N GLU A 252 -4.04 11.30 -7.56
CA GLU A 252 -2.89 12.18 -7.34
C GLU A 252 -1.73 11.84 -8.28
N GLY A 253 -1.42 10.54 -8.46
CA GLY A 253 -0.38 10.09 -9.38
C GLY A 253 -0.59 10.57 -10.82
N ALA A 254 -1.81 10.46 -11.33
CA ALA A 254 -2.14 10.89 -12.70
C ALA A 254 -2.06 12.43 -12.85
N LEU A 255 -2.53 13.18 -11.83
CA LEU A 255 -2.39 14.65 -11.81
C LEU A 255 -0.93 15.08 -11.86
N MET A 256 -0.05 14.42 -11.09
CA MET A 256 1.37 14.73 -11.03
C MET A 256 2.09 14.31 -12.32
N ASN A 257 1.82 13.13 -12.85
CA ASN A 257 2.42 12.64 -14.09
C ASN A 257 2.03 13.52 -15.28
N LEU A 258 0.76 13.91 -15.36
CA LEU A 258 0.27 14.79 -16.42
C LEU A 258 0.85 16.23 -16.27
N ALA A 259 0.99 16.72 -15.03
CA ALA A 259 1.65 17.99 -14.79
C ALA A 259 3.13 17.99 -15.22
N ALA A 260 3.86 16.89 -14.90
CA ALA A 260 5.24 16.71 -15.33
C ALA A 260 5.36 16.64 -16.87
N LEU A 261 4.42 15.94 -17.53
CA LEU A 261 4.38 15.89 -19.00
C LEU A 261 4.16 17.30 -19.61
N TYR A 262 3.21 18.08 -19.08
CA TYR A 262 2.99 19.46 -19.57
C TYR A 262 4.18 20.39 -19.28
N ALA A 263 4.85 20.22 -18.13
CA ALA A 263 6.08 20.93 -17.83
C ALA A 263 7.18 20.65 -18.89
N SER A 264 7.38 19.37 -19.25
CA SER A 264 8.37 18.96 -20.26
C SER A 264 8.06 19.51 -21.67
N ARG A 265 6.79 19.82 -21.95
CA ARG A 265 6.33 20.43 -23.20
C ARG A 265 6.30 21.97 -23.17
N GLY A 266 6.63 22.58 -22.03
CA GLY A 266 6.53 24.06 -21.84
C GLY A 266 5.08 24.58 -21.71
N GLU A 267 4.12 23.69 -21.45
CA GLU A 267 2.70 24.03 -21.31
C GLU A 267 2.37 24.51 -19.88
N HIS A 268 3.07 25.54 -19.41
CA HIS A 268 3.07 26.02 -18.02
C HIS A 268 1.69 26.35 -17.44
N SER A 269 0.74 26.82 -18.26
CA SER A 269 -0.62 27.10 -17.79
C SER A 269 -1.37 25.82 -17.35
N LYS A 270 -1.27 24.76 -18.16
CA LYS A 270 -1.88 23.45 -17.84
C LYS A 270 -1.18 22.78 -16.64
N GLU A 271 0.14 22.84 -16.62
CA GLU A 271 0.93 22.36 -15.47
C GLU A 271 0.47 23.04 -14.17
N ALA A 272 0.40 24.38 -14.14
CA ALA A 272 0.02 25.11 -12.95
C ALA A 272 -1.41 24.79 -12.48
N GLN A 273 -2.34 24.52 -13.40
CA GLN A 273 -3.69 24.08 -13.04
C GLN A 273 -3.71 22.74 -12.32
N LEU A 274 -2.94 21.77 -12.82
CA LEU A 274 -2.85 20.43 -12.22
C LEU A 274 -2.13 20.48 -10.88
N ARG A 275 -1.02 21.23 -10.77
CA ARG A 275 -0.30 21.41 -9.51
C ARG A 275 -1.20 22.00 -8.41
N ARG A 276 -2.05 22.98 -8.73
CA ARG A 276 -3.04 23.52 -7.75
C ARG A 276 -4.03 22.46 -7.27
N LYS A 277 -4.44 21.52 -8.14
CA LYS A 277 -5.31 20.41 -7.73
C LYS A 277 -4.56 19.48 -6.78
N VAL A 278 -3.32 19.10 -7.10
CA VAL A 278 -2.46 18.28 -6.24
C VAL A 278 -2.26 18.94 -4.87
N GLU A 279 -1.90 20.22 -4.83
CA GLU A 279 -1.75 20.96 -3.58
C GLU A 279 -3.03 20.98 -2.73
N LYS A 280 -4.20 21.07 -3.38
CA LYS A 280 -5.48 20.99 -2.67
C LYS A 280 -5.70 19.63 -2.04
N ILE A 281 -5.36 18.53 -2.75
CA ILE A 281 -5.44 17.16 -2.23
C ILE A 281 -4.48 17.00 -1.05
N GLN A 282 -3.22 17.39 -1.25
CA GLN A 282 -2.15 17.24 -0.27
C GLN A 282 -2.40 18.02 1.02
N ARG A 283 -3.00 19.20 0.93
CA ARG A 283 -3.39 20.01 2.11
C ARG A 283 -4.38 19.28 3.05
N HIS A 284 -5.12 18.31 2.55
CA HIS A 284 -6.08 17.52 3.32
C HIS A 284 -5.59 16.10 3.59
N ASN A 285 -4.37 15.76 3.20
CA ASN A 285 -3.76 14.46 3.46
C ASN A 285 -2.90 14.54 4.73
N PRO A 286 -3.25 13.84 5.83
CA PRO A 286 -2.48 13.86 7.08
C PRO A 286 -1.06 13.31 6.89
N PHE A 287 -0.86 12.33 6.01
CA PHE A 287 0.46 11.75 5.75
C PHE A 287 1.36 12.68 4.93
N HIS A 288 0.82 13.49 4.04
CA HIS A 288 1.60 14.56 3.41
C HIS A 288 2.17 15.52 4.47
N HIS A 289 1.36 15.90 5.46
CA HIS A 289 1.84 16.72 6.56
C HIS A 289 2.83 15.98 7.45
N PHE A 290 2.63 14.68 7.70
CA PHE A 290 3.61 13.87 8.41
C PHE A 290 4.97 13.85 7.70
N LEU A 291 5.00 13.71 6.38
CA LEU A 291 6.24 13.76 5.61
C LEU A 291 6.92 15.12 5.72
N LEU A 292 6.18 16.21 5.49
CA LEU A 292 6.71 17.55 5.65
C LEU A 292 7.27 17.78 7.07
N ALA A 293 6.64 17.15 8.08
CA ALA A 293 7.14 17.20 9.43
C ALA A 293 8.46 16.45 9.60
N THR A 294 8.58 15.23 9.05
CA THR A 294 9.82 14.45 9.11
C THR A 294 10.96 15.09 8.33
N GLU A 295 10.67 15.72 7.20
CA GLU A 295 11.65 16.48 6.43
C GLU A 295 12.15 17.73 7.19
N ASN A 296 11.25 18.50 7.80
CA ASN A 296 11.62 19.62 8.67
C ASN A 296 12.45 19.15 9.89
N GLU A 297 12.11 18.00 10.48
CA GLU A 297 12.87 17.40 11.57
C GLU A 297 14.30 17.04 11.13
N ALA A 298 14.45 16.41 9.96
CA ALA A 298 15.75 16.06 9.39
C ALA A 298 16.63 17.30 9.10
N GLN A 299 16.00 18.44 8.79
CA GLN A 299 16.67 19.73 8.60
C GLN A 299 16.93 20.50 9.91
N GLY A 300 16.56 19.94 11.08
CA GLY A 300 16.66 20.60 12.39
C GLY A 300 15.60 21.69 12.64
N ASN A 301 14.65 21.87 11.74
CA ASN A 301 13.55 22.83 11.89
C ASN A 301 12.42 22.22 12.75
N TYR A 302 12.67 22.02 14.04
CA TYR A 302 11.72 21.37 14.95
C TYR A 302 10.42 22.16 15.14
N ALA A 303 10.44 23.47 15.02
CA ALA A 303 9.24 24.31 15.06
C ALA A 303 8.34 24.05 13.84
N GLY A 304 8.93 23.97 12.65
CA GLY A 304 8.25 23.56 11.42
C GLY A 304 7.69 22.14 11.50
N ALA A 305 8.52 21.22 11.99
CA ALA A 305 8.11 19.83 12.22
C ALA A 305 6.88 19.75 13.14
N ALA A 306 6.91 20.38 14.31
CA ALA A 306 5.78 20.42 15.24
C ALA A 306 4.51 21.01 14.64
N LYS A 307 4.62 22.05 13.79
CA LYS A 307 3.49 22.63 13.06
C LYS A 307 2.84 21.59 12.14
N HIS A 308 3.64 20.87 11.36
CA HIS A 308 3.15 19.88 10.41
C HIS A 308 2.62 18.62 11.11
N TYR A 309 3.27 18.11 12.18
CA TYR A 309 2.72 17.03 12.99
C TYR A 309 1.34 17.40 13.59
N ARG A 310 1.17 18.59 14.14
CA ARG A 310 -0.14 19.05 14.64
C ARG A 310 -1.18 19.12 13.52
N ARG A 311 -0.79 19.51 12.32
CA ARG A 311 -1.71 19.53 11.18
C ARG A 311 -2.12 18.11 10.78
N ALA A 312 -1.18 17.16 10.75
CA ALA A 312 -1.46 15.74 10.51
C ALA A 312 -2.46 15.19 11.54
N ILE A 313 -2.21 15.43 12.83
CA ILE A 313 -3.09 15.03 13.93
C ILE A 313 -4.48 15.67 13.81
N GLY A 314 -4.57 16.95 13.45
CA GLY A 314 -5.83 17.63 13.24
C GLY A 314 -6.65 17.12 12.06
N LEU A 315 -6.02 16.47 11.09
CA LEU A 315 -6.68 15.79 9.96
C LEU A 315 -7.03 14.33 10.30
N TYR A 316 -6.20 13.67 11.07
CA TYR A 316 -6.40 12.30 11.56
C TYR A 316 -5.60 12.09 12.85
N ASP A 317 -6.26 11.85 13.97
CA ASP A 317 -5.61 11.75 15.28
C ASP A 317 -5.34 10.30 15.74
N GLY A 318 -5.73 9.32 14.92
CA GLY A 318 -5.61 7.89 15.23
C GLY A 318 -4.22 7.28 15.00
N GLU A 319 -3.26 8.01 14.40
CA GLU A 319 -1.93 7.49 14.08
C GLU A 319 -0.91 7.80 15.17
N HIS A 320 -0.43 6.74 15.85
CA HIS A 320 0.54 6.88 16.94
C HIS A 320 1.85 7.54 16.50
N GLN A 321 2.28 7.35 15.26
CA GLN A 321 3.52 7.91 14.73
C GLN A 321 3.47 9.45 14.63
N PHE A 322 2.29 10.04 14.36
CA PHE A 322 2.14 11.49 14.33
C PHE A 322 2.38 12.10 15.69
N HIS A 323 1.81 11.50 16.75
CA HIS A 323 1.98 11.94 18.12
C HIS A 323 3.42 11.68 18.61
N TYR A 324 4.02 10.57 18.21
CA TYR A 324 5.41 10.28 18.56
C TYR A 324 6.38 11.27 17.90
N GLY A 325 6.18 11.60 16.61
CA GLY A 325 6.95 12.63 15.92
C GLY A 325 6.79 14.01 16.58
N LEU A 326 5.55 14.37 16.95
CA LEU A 326 5.28 15.61 17.69
C LEU A 326 6.01 15.65 19.02
N ALA A 327 6.04 14.53 19.77
CA ALA A 327 6.76 14.43 21.04
C ALA A 327 8.26 14.68 20.85
N ARG A 328 8.89 14.08 19.81
CA ARG A 328 10.30 14.32 19.48
C ARG A 328 10.57 15.79 19.17
N ALA A 329 9.74 16.38 18.30
CA ALA A 329 9.87 17.81 17.96
C ALA A 329 9.78 18.70 19.21
N TYR A 330 8.85 18.45 20.12
CA TYR A 330 8.73 19.19 21.39
C TYR A 330 9.92 18.96 22.32
N LEU A 331 10.51 17.77 22.38
CA LEU A 331 11.73 17.52 23.16
C LEU A 331 12.90 18.39 22.67
N HIS A 332 13.09 18.48 21.37
CA HIS A 332 14.13 19.34 20.79
C HIS A 332 13.87 20.84 21.02
N LEU A 333 12.60 21.24 21.17
CA LEU A 333 12.23 22.62 21.49
C LEU A 333 12.26 22.94 22.99
N GLY A 334 12.60 21.93 23.86
CA GLY A 334 12.58 22.11 25.31
C GLY A 334 11.15 22.15 25.92
N GLU A 335 10.13 21.81 25.14
CA GLU A 335 8.74 21.84 25.59
C GLU A 335 8.32 20.51 26.23
N HIS A 336 9.01 20.12 27.31
CA HIS A 336 8.96 18.80 27.92
C HIS A 336 7.56 18.33 28.32
N ARG A 337 6.73 19.23 28.89
CA ARG A 337 5.36 18.89 29.27
C ARG A 337 4.53 18.48 28.03
N LYS A 338 4.60 19.25 26.94
CA LYS A 338 3.90 18.93 25.68
C LYS A 338 4.43 17.65 25.06
N ALA A 339 5.73 17.40 25.16
CA ALA A 339 6.33 16.16 24.69
C ALA A 339 5.78 14.93 25.44
N GLY A 340 5.66 15.03 26.77
CA GLY A 340 5.05 13.98 27.58
C GLY A 340 3.59 13.72 27.24
N ASP A 341 2.80 14.77 27.00
CA ASP A 341 1.38 14.64 26.61
C ASP A 341 1.26 13.93 25.23
N ALA A 342 2.04 14.37 24.25
CA ALA A 342 2.07 13.76 22.93
C ALA A 342 2.53 12.29 22.98
N LEU A 343 3.54 11.98 23.79
CA LEU A 343 4.04 10.61 23.93
C LEU A 343 3.03 9.68 24.62
N ARG A 344 2.28 10.16 25.61
CA ARG A 344 1.17 9.41 26.22
C ARG A 344 0.07 9.11 25.19
N ARG A 345 -0.26 10.08 24.35
CA ARG A 345 -1.25 9.85 23.30
C ARG A 345 -0.73 8.83 22.27
N ALA A 346 0.53 8.92 21.84
CA ALA A 346 1.16 7.91 20.99
C ALA A 346 1.08 6.51 21.61
N GLN A 347 1.36 6.39 22.91
CA GLN A 347 1.27 5.13 23.63
C GLN A 347 -0.14 4.53 23.62
N SER A 348 -1.16 5.36 23.83
CA SER A 348 -2.57 4.91 23.88
C SER A 348 -3.10 4.40 22.53
N LEU A 349 -2.47 4.77 21.43
CA LEU A 349 -2.86 4.42 20.07
C LEU A 349 -2.03 3.25 19.49
N ALA A 350 -0.88 2.94 20.10
CA ALA A 350 0.05 1.96 19.58
C ALA A 350 -0.34 0.53 19.98
N ASP A 351 0.14 -0.45 19.18
CA ASP A 351 0.11 -1.85 19.57
C ASP A 351 0.88 -2.10 20.88
N ARG A 352 0.65 -3.27 21.48
CA ARG A 352 1.21 -3.61 22.80
C ARG A 352 2.73 -3.48 22.87
N SER A 353 3.45 -3.91 21.84
CA SER A 353 4.91 -3.89 21.81
C SER A 353 5.47 -2.47 21.66
N THR A 354 4.88 -1.69 20.80
CA THR A 354 5.21 -0.28 20.56
C THR A 354 4.83 0.59 21.77
N ALA A 355 3.68 0.33 22.40
CA ALA A 355 3.26 1.00 23.63
C ALA A 355 4.26 0.79 24.78
N GLN A 356 4.83 -0.40 24.93
CA GLN A 356 5.90 -0.67 25.92
C GLN A 356 7.17 0.15 25.63
N ARG A 357 7.55 0.30 24.37
CA ARG A 357 8.70 1.17 23.98
C ARG A 357 8.43 2.64 24.28
N TYR A 358 7.19 3.12 24.10
CA TYR A 358 6.81 4.49 24.45
C TYR A 358 6.78 4.69 25.98
N GLN A 359 6.33 3.69 26.75
CA GLN A 359 6.37 3.73 28.22
C GLN A 359 7.80 3.90 28.72
N ALA A 360 8.76 3.11 28.20
CA ALA A 360 10.17 3.24 28.58
C ALA A 360 10.73 4.67 28.36
N LYS A 361 10.27 5.35 27.28
CA LYS A 361 10.66 6.74 27.00
C LYS A 361 9.99 7.73 27.98
N LEU A 362 8.73 7.51 28.37
CA LEU A 362 8.05 8.29 29.39
C LEU A 362 8.77 8.19 30.74
N ASP A 363 9.15 6.97 31.14
CA ASP A 363 9.89 6.73 32.38
C ASP A 363 11.28 7.42 32.36
N GLN A 364 11.93 7.46 31.21
CA GLN A 364 13.19 8.18 31.05
C GLN A 364 13.02 9.70 31.19
N LEU A 365 11.95 10.28 30.64
CA LEU A 365 11.62 11.70 30.83
C LEU A 365 11.35 12.02 32.28
N ALA A 366 10.52 11.22 32.96
CA ALA A 366 10.21 11.39 34.39
C ALA A 366 11.47 11.35 35.28
N ARG A 367 12.42 10.43 35.01
CA ARG A 367 13.71 10.36 35.76
C ARG A 367 14.58 11.58 35.58
N LYS A 368 14.45 12.28 34.45
CA LYS A 368 15.20 13.52 34.19
C LYS A 368 14.51 14.76 34.76
N GLY A 369 13.38 14.61 35.44
CA GLY A 369 12.59 15.71 36.00
C GLY A 369 11.92 16.59 34.92
N LEU A 370 11.68 16.01 33.74
CA LEU A 370 11.19 16.71 32.56
C LEU A 370 9.73 16.36 32.27
#